data_39afd9eb41cd0c4990e349644545b576
#
_entry.id   39afd9eb41cd0c4990e349644545b576
#
_cell.length_a   1.000
_cell.length_b   1.000
_cell.length_c   1.000
_cell.angle_alpha   90.00
_cell.angle_beta   90.00
_cell.angle_gamma   90.00
#
_symmetry.space_group_name_H-M   'P 1'
#
loop_
_entity.id
_entity.type
_entity.pdbx_description
1 polymer ?
#
loop_
_entity_poly.entity_id
_entity_poly.type
_entity_poly.pdbx_seq_one_letter_code
_entity_poly.pdbx_strand_id
1 'polypeptide(L)'
;MWTRFRLPVSACLLLTILLLTVSGCGKGYQKYVPASSIARQALDTALTAWKEGQKLERIDDFSPPLQVLDSRWLKGRVLHDYEILGEVHQEGPRCFTVQMVLDGPLQEQKVRYYVFGIEPLWIFRQEDYDMLNHWDCPDPEVKPVRSAVVH
;
A
#
# COMPACT_ATOMS: atom_id res chain seq x y z
N MET A 1 23.34 -15.74 -58.71
CA MET A 1 24.24 -14.71 -58.23
C MET A 1 23.86 -14.42 -56.78
N TRP A 2 24.51 -15.09 -55.81
CA TRP A 2 24.17 -15.02 -54.38
C TRP A 2 25.11 -14.06 -53.71
N THR A 3 24.68 -12.83 -53.45
CA THR A 3 25.46 -11.87 -52.66
C THR A 3 25.35 -12.23 -51.17
N ARG A 4 26.38 -12.84 -50.64
CA ARG A 4 26.54 -13.07 -49.19
C ARG A 4 26.80 -11.74 -48.49
N PHE A 5 25.78 -11.16 -47.83
CA PHE A 5 25.94 -10.05 -46.92
C PHE A 5 26.70 -10.55 -45.68
N ARG A 6 28.01 -10.27 -45.63
CA ARG A 6 28.78 -10.45 -44.39
C ARG A 6 28.56 -9.24 -43.53
N LEU A 7 27.67 -9.36 -42.54
CA LEU A 7 27.57 -8.36 -41.47
C LEU A 7 28.90 -8.30 -40.71
N PRO A 8 29.49 -7.13 -40.49
CA PRO A 8 30.74 -7.02 -39.75
C PRO A 8 30.51 -7.44 -38.29
N VAL A 9 31.39 -8.27 -37.75
CA VAL A 9 31.38 -8.81 -36.39
C VAL A 9 31.21 -7.71 -35.33
N SER A 10 31.70 -6.50 -35.64
CA SER A 10 31.54 -5.30 -34.78
C SER A 10 30.10 -4.85 -34.60
N ALA A 11 29.24 -5.03 -35.61
CA ALA A 11 27.82 -4.65 -35.51
C ALA A 11 27.03 -5.59 -34.58
N CYS A 12 27.36 -6.89 -34.57
CA CYS A 12 26.77 -7.86 -33.66
C CYS A 12 27.19 -7.60 -32.20
N LEU A 13 28.46 -7.20 -31.99
CA LEU A 13 28.96 -6.92 -30.64
C LEU A 13 28.29 -5.69 -30.01
N LEU A 14 28.04 -4.64 -30.81
CA LEU A 14 27.34 -3.44 -30.37
C LEU A 14 25.86 -3.71 -30.06
N LEU A 15 25.22 -4.59 -30.83
CA LEU A 15 23.82 -4.94 -30.62
C LEU A 15 23.63 -5.78 -29.33
N THR A 16 24.59 -6.68 -29.02
CA THR A 16 24.55 -7.46 -27.78
C THR A 16 24.81 -6.60 -26.55
N ILE A 17 25.67 -5.60 -26.61
CA ILE A 17 25.92 -4.68 -25.51
C ILE A 17 24.68 -3.81 -25.24
N LEU A 18 23.97 -3.37 -26.29
CA LEU A 18 22.75 -2.57 -26.15
C LEU A 18 21.59 -3.37 -25.50
N LEU A 19 21.51 -4.66 -25.74
CA LEU A 19 20.50 -5.53 -25.12
C LEU A 19 20.74 -5.82 -23.63
N LEU A 20 21.97 -5.67 -23.14
CA LEU A 20 22.31 -5.91 -21.73
C LEU A 20 22.04 -4.71 -20.81
N THR A 21 21.77 -3.51 -21.37
CA THR A 21 21.51 -2.31 -20.56
C THR A 21 20.06 -2.10 -20.15
N VAL A 22 19.13 -2.95 -20.59
CA VAL A 22 17.70 -2.82 -20.27
C VAL A 22 17.30 -3.59 -19.00
N SER A 23 18.25 -4.21 -18.32
CA SER A 23 17.97 -4.99 -17.10
C SER A 23 18.19 -4.14 -15.86
N GLY A 24 17.21 -3.35 -15.45
CA GLY A 24 17.38 -2.82 -14.13
C GLY A 24 16.62 -1.59 -13.69
N CYS A 25 15.32 -1.62 -13.70
CA CYS A 25 14.56 -0.89 -12.69
C CYS A 25 13.66 -1.89 -11.98
N GLY A 26 14.26 -2.76 -11.19
CA GLY A 26 13.58 -3.83 -10.48
C GLY A 26 13.15 -3.37 -9.09
N LYS A 27 11.90 -3.09 -8.87
CA LYS A 27 11.04 -3.66 -7.83
C LYS A 27 11.65 -3.73 -6.41
N GLY A 28 12.35 -2.67 -5.96
CA GLY A 28 12.92 -2.63 -4.60
C GLY A 28 11.88 -2.73 -3.49
N TYR A 29 10.61 -2.40 -3.74
CA TYR A 29 9.53 -2.47 -2.76
C TYR A 29 8.97 -3.89 -2.54
N GLN A 30 9.16 -4.82 -3.48
CA GLN A 30 8.61 -6.20 -3.37
C GLN A 30 9.08 -6.95 -2.13
N LYS A 31 10.26 -6.64 -1.63
CA LYS A 31 10.78 -7.21 -0.38
C LYS A 31 9.97 -6.82 0.86
N TYR A 32 9.19 -5.73 0.77
CA TYR A 32 8.32 -5.24 1.85
C TYR A 32 6.87 -5.67 1.69
N VAL A 33 6.55 -6.46 0.67
CA VAL A 33 5.20 -6.97 0.43
C VAL A 33 5.11 -8.38 0.98
N PRO A 34 4.34 -8.60 2.06
CA PRO A 34 4.22 -9.92 2.68
C PRO A 34 3.47 -10.89 1.75
N ALA A 35 3.58 -12.20 2.05
CA ALA A 35 2.73 -13.19 1.38
C ALA A 35 1.25 -12.87 1.63
N SER A 36 0.39 -13.12 0.64
CA SER A 36 -1.05 -12.82 0.71
C SER A 36 -1.73 -13.44 1.94
N SER A 37 -1.39 -14.69 2.26
CA SER A 37 -1.92 -15.39 3.43
C SER A 37 -1.53 -14.73 4.76
N ILE A 38 -0.28 -14.29 4.87
CA ILE A 38 0.22 -13.59 6.07
C ILE A 38 -0.44 -12.23 6.21
N ALA A 39 -0.54 -11.47 5.10
CA ALA A 39 -1.20 -10.16 5.10
C ALA A 39 -2.69 -10.26 5.48
N ARG A 40 -3.40 -11.26 4.95
CA ARG A 40 -4.80 -11.50 5.29
C ARG A 40 -4.97 -11.87 6.77
N GLN A 41 -4.12 -12.75 7.28
CA GLN A 41 -4.14 -13.16 8.69
C GLN A 41 -3.82 -11.98 9.62
N ALA A 42 -2.84 -11.15 9.27
CA ALA A 42 -2.51 -9.95 10.01
C ALA A 42 -3.70 -8.98 10.08
N LEU A 43 -4.36 -8.74 8.95
CA LEU A 43 -5.55 -7.89 8.88
C LEU A 43 -6.70 -8.47 9.71
N ASP A 44 -6.95 -9.77 9.63
CA ASP A 44 -7.98 -10.45 10.41
C ASP A 44 -7.72 -10.33 11.92
N THR A 45 -6.47 -10.53 12.34
CA THR A 45 -6.06 -10.36 13.74
C THR A 45 -6.32 -8.93 14.22
N ALA A 46 -5.97 -7.93 13.44
CA ALA A 46 -6.19 -6.53 13.78
C ALA A 46 -7.69 -6.19 13.90
N LEU A 47 -8.49 -6.61 12.94
CA LEU A 47 -9.94 -6.35 12.95
C LEU A 47 -10.66 -7.12 14.08
N THR A 48 -10.21 -8.32 14.42
CA THR A 48 -10.69 -9.07 15.57
C THR A 48 -10.42 -8.31 16.87
N ALA A 49 -9.19 -7.83 17.06
CA ALA A 49 -8.83 -7.03 18.23
C ALA A 49 -9.71 -5.78 18.36
N TRP A 50 -10.00 -5.10 17.25
CA TRP A 50 -10.91 -3.96 17.25
C TRP A 50 -12.34 -4.35 17.62
N LYS A 51 -12.87 -5.42 17.03
CA LYS A 51 -14.22 -5.95 17.34
C LYS A 51 -14.36 -6.36 18.81
N GLU A 52 -13.30 -6.86 19.42
CA GLU A 52 -13.23 -7.22 20.84
C GLU A 52 -13.10 -5.99 21.76
N GLY A 53 -13.04 -4.79 21.21
CA GLY A 53 -12.96 -3.54 21.96
C GLY A 53 -11.56 -3.19 22.47
N GLN A 54 -10.52 -3.83 21.93
CA GLN A 54 -9.16 -3.46 22.27
C GLN A 54 -8.86 -2.03 21.81
N LYS A 55 -8.00 -1.33 22.54
CA LYS A 55 -7.51 -0.03 22.11
C LYS A 55 -6.56 -0.19 20.94
N LEU A 56 -6.51 0.84 20.08
CA LEU A 56 -5.56 0.87 18.98
C LEU A 56 -4.15 1.01 19.54
N GLU A 57 -3.44 -0.07 19.60
CA GLU A 57 -2.05 -0.18 20.04
C GLU A 57 -1.30 -1.12 19.09
N ARG A 58 0.01 -1.25 19.33
CA ARG A 58 0.80 -2.28 18.65
C ARG A 58 0.33 -3.67 19.12
N ILE A 59 0.13 -4.58 18.17
CA ILE A 59 -0.27 -5.96 18.47
C ILE A 59 0.98 -6.84 18.41
N ASP A 60 1.48 -7.24 19.57
CA ASP A 60 2.71 -8.05 19.71
C ASP A 60 2.45 -9.55 19.69
N ASP A 61 1.20 -9.97 19.86
CA ASP A 61 0.79 -11.39 19.84
C ASP A 61 0.80 -12.02 18.44
N PHE A 62 1.05 -11.23 17.40
CA PHE A 62 1.24 -11.70 16.03
C PHE A 62 2.73 -11.67 15.67
N SER A 63 3.20 -12.62 14.87
CA SER A 63 4.60 -12.67 14.42
C SER A 63 4.67 -12.55 12.90
N PRO A 64 5.28 -11.46 12.36
CA PRO A 64 5.86 -10.31 13.07
C PRO A 64 4.81 -9.37 13.71
N PRO A 65 5.17 -8.51 14.66
CA PRO A 65 4.25 -7.60 15.32
C PRO A 65 3.49 -6.70 14.34
N LEU A 66 2.27 -6.32 14.67
CA LEU A 66 1.41 -5.48 13.84
C LEU A 66 1.41 -4.03 14.32
N GLN A 67 1.50 -3.10 13.41
CA GLN A 67 1.27 -1.69 13.64
C GLN A 67 0.08 -1.26 12.80
N VAL A 68 -1.00 -0.86 13.45
CA VAL A 68 -2.25 -0.47 12.76
C VAL A 68 -2.41 1.04 12.78
N LEU A 69 -2.82 1.60 11.64
CA LEU A 69 -3.25 2.98 11.52
C LEU A 69 -4.65 3.03 10.90
N ASP A 70 -5.63 3.25 11.75
CA ASP A 70 -7.04 3.44 11.37
C ASP A 70 -7.62 4.60 12.18
N SER A 71 -7.91 5.70 11.50
CA SER A 71 -8.43 6.93 12.11
C SER A 71 -9.81 6.75 12.75
N ARG A 72 -10.60 5.76 12.34
CA ARG A 72 -11.91 5.46 12.94
C ARG A 72 -11.73 4.74 14.27
N TRP A 73 -10.86 3.74 14.30
CA TRP A 73 -10.51 3.04 15.53
C TRP A 73 -9.86 4.01 16.54
N LEU A 74 -8.90 4.81 16.07
CA LEU A 74 -8.23 5.80 16.91
C LEU A 74 -9.20 6.83 17.53
N LYS A 75 -10.28 7.18 16.82
CA LYS A 75 -11.35 8.06 17.31
C LYS A 75 -12.35 7.35 18.23
N GLY A 76 -12.10 6.08 18.59
CA GLY A 76 -12.94 5.32 19.50
C GLY A 76 -14.23 4.77 18.87
N ARG A 77 -14.32 4.68 17.52
CA ARG A 77 -15.45 4.00 16.89
C ARG A 77 -15.43 2.52 17.22
N VAL A 78 -16.59 1.94 17.43
CA VAL A 78 -16.76 0.52 17.75
C VAL A 78 -17.02 -0.27 16.47
N LEU A 79 -16.25 -1.33 16.25
CA LEU A 79 -16.46 -2.28 15.18
C LEU A 79 -17.40 -3.39 15.68
N HIS A 80 -18.60 -3.48 15.09
CA HIS A 80 -19.60 -4.49 15.44
C HIS A 80 -19.39 -5.79 14.68
N ASP A 81 -19.09 -5.67 13.39
CA ASP A 81 -18.86 -6.82 12.52
C ASP A 81 -18.00 -6.45 11.32
N TYR A 82 -17.33 -7.46 10.73
CA TYR A 82 -16.56 -7.30 9.52
C TYR A 82 -16.47 -8.59 8.72
N GLU A 83 -16.25 -8.44 7.42
CA GLU A 83 -15.95 -9.53 6.48
C GLU A 83 -14.84 -9.10 5.51
N ILE A 84 -13.75 -9.86 5.42
CA ILE A 84 -12.71 -9.66 4.43
C ILE A 84 -13.17 -10.30 3.12
N LEU A 85 -13.67 -9.47 2.19
CA LEU A 85 -14.28 -9.91 0.94
C LEU A 85 -13.26 -10.49 -0.04
N GLY A 86 -12.03 -9.94 -0.07
CA GLY A 86 -10.98 -10.44 -0.95
C GLY A 86 -9.81 -9.49 -1.12
N GLU A 87 -8.78 -9.99 -1.80
CA GLU A 87 -7.59 -9.22 -2.16
C GLU A 87 -7.81 -8.52 -3.49
N VAL A 88 -7.43 -7.25 -3.57
CA VAL A 88 -7.38 -6.45 -4.79
C VAL A 88 -5.99 -6.58 -5.41
N HIS A 89 -5.91 -7.11 -6.62
CA HIS A 89 -4.64 -7.25 -7.33
C HIS A 89 -4.19 -5.90 -7.86
N GLN A 90 -3.09 -5.41 -7.32
CA GLN A 90 -2.48 -4.15 -7.72
C GLN A 90 -0.95 -4.20 -7.52
N GLU A 91 -0.24 -3.26 -8.11
CA GLU A 91 1.18 -3.05 -7.78
C GLU A 91 1.31 -2.35 -6.42
N GLY A 92 2.29 -2.77 -5.61
CA GLY A 92 2.55 -2.16 -4.30
C GLY A 92 2.10 -3.01 -3.11
N PRO A 93 1.61 -2.37 -2.03
CA PRO A 93 1.13 -3.05 -0.83
C PRO A 93 0.01 -4.05 -1.11
N ARG A 94 -0.11 -5.08 -0.29
CA ARG A 94 -1.30 -5.94 -0.34
C ARG A 94 -2.53 -5.12 0.00
N CYS A 95 -3.56 -5.24 -0.80
CA CYS A 95 -4.80 -4.49 -0.64
C CYS A 95 -5.98 -5.46 -0.47
N PHE A 96 -6.75 -5.28 0.60
CA PHE A 96 -7.94 -6.08 0.87
C PHE A 96 -9.17 -5.19 0.95
N THR A 97 -10.27 -5.67 0.37
CA THR A 97 -11.58 -5.06 0.57
C THR A 97 -12.26 -5.70 1.77
N VAL A 98 -12.69 -4.87 2.70
CA VAL A 98 -13.38 -5.27 3.92
C VAL A 98 -14.76 -4.62 3.95
N GLN A 99 -15.80 -5.40 4.18
CA GLN A 99 -17.11 -4.91 4.58
C GLN A 99 -17.15 -4.86 6.09
N MET A 100 -17.58 -3.76 6.66
CA MET A 100 -17.60 -3.56 8.10
C MET A 100 -18.83 -2.80 8.57
N VAL A 101 -19.23 -3.04 9.80
CA VAL A 101 -20.33 -2.37 10.48
C VAL A 101 -19.77 -1.63 11.68
N LEU A 102 -19.82 -0.29 11.62
CA LEU A 102 -19.42 0.59 12.72
C LEU A 102 -20.64 1.12 13.47
N ASP A 103 -20.41 1.53 14.73
CA ASP A 103 -21.41 2.19 15.57
C ASP A 103 -21.87 3.55 14.99
N GLY A 104 -23.01 4.03 15.44
CA GLY A 104 -23.65 5.33 15.38
C GLY A 104 -23.74 6.08 14.07
N PRO A 105 -24.86 6.26 13.45
CA PRO A 105 -25.86 5.24 13.17
C PRO A 105 -25.23 4.05 12.47
N LEU A 106 -25.69 2.84 12.74
CA LEU A 106 -25.15 1.62 12.16
C LEU A 106 -24.90 1.80 10.68
N GLN A 107 -23.65 1.96 10.29
CA GLN A 107 -23.25 2.23 8.93
C GLN A 107 -22.43 1.06 8.41
N GLU A 108 -23.03 0.33 7.49
CA GLU A 108 -22.32 -0.66 6.69
C GLU A 108 -21.49 0.05 5.64
N GLN A 109 -20.21 -0.23 5.56
CA GLN A 109 -19.32 0.38 4.60
C GLN A 109 -18.29 -0.61 4.05
N LYS A 110 -17.92 -0.40 2.80
CA LYS A 110 -16.78 -1.10 2.19
C LYS A 110 -15.55 -0.22 2.25
N VAL A 111 -14.48 -0.77 2.80
CA VAL A 111 -13.23 -0.07 3.01
C VAL A 111 -12.09 -0.91 2.47
N ARG A 112 -11.03 -0.27 2.02
CA ARG A 112 -9.79 -0.94 1.65
C ARG A 112 -8.76 -0.80 2.76
N TYR A 113 -7.99 -1.87 2.96
CA TYR A 113 -6.84 -1.89 3.85
C TYR A 113 -5.59 -2.28 3.09
N TYR A 114 -4.51 -1.57 3.34
CA TYR A 114 -3.18 -1.85 2.83
C TYR A 114 -2.35 -2.53 3.89
N VAL A 115 -1.64 -3.60 3.50
CA VAL A 115 -0.74 -4.36 4.38
C VAL A 115 0.63 -4.44 3.74
N PHE A 116 1.66 -3.99 4.43
CA PHE A 116 3.05 -4.04 3.97
C PHE A 116 4.04 -3.96 5.15
N GLY A 117 5.33 -4.11 4.84
CA GLY A 117 6.40 -4.12 5.83
C GLY A 117 6.93 -5.51 6.09
N ILE A 118 7.92 -5.61 6.97
CA ILE A 118 8.55 -6.86 7.39
C ILE A 118 8.41 -7.02 8.90
N GLU A 119 8.86 -6.04 9.64
CA GLU A 119 8.87 -6.03 11.11
C GLU A 119 8.92 -4.59 11.63
N PRO A 120 7.79 -4.03 12.04
CA PRO A 120 6.44 -4.63 12.07
C PRO A 120 5.79 -4.72 10.68
N LEU A 121 4.70 -5.50 10.59
CA LEU A 121 3.74 -5.37 9.51
C LEU A 121 2.85 -4.16 9.78
N TRP A 122 2.73 -3.30 8.79
CA TRP A 122 1.89 -2.13 8.84
C TRP A 122 0.55 -2.41 8.19
N ILE A 123 -0.53 -2.00 8.85
CA ILE A 123 -1.89 -2.09 8.36
C ILE A 123 -2.48 -0.68 8.35
N PHE A 124 -2.89 -0.21 7.17
CA PHE A 124 -3.48 1.12 7.00
C PHE A 124 -4.87 1.00 6.41
N ARG A 125 -5.80 1.76 6.99
CA ARG A 125 -7.03 2.11 6.30
C ARG A 125 -6.71 2.97 5.07
N GLN A 126 -7.43 2.78 3.96
CA GLN A 126 -7.12 3.49 2.69
C GLN A 126 -7.03 5.00 2.89
N GLU A 127 -8.01 5.62 3.55
CA GLU A 127 -8.05 7.06 3.72
C GLU A 127 -6.82 7.58 4.48
N ASP A 128 -6.35 6.83 5.47
CA ASP A 128 -5.17 7.19 6.26
C ASP A 128 -3.88 6.98 5.45
N TYR A 129 -3.81 5.94 4.63
CA TYR A 129 -2.70 5.69 3.72
C TYR A 129 -2.58 6.78 2.65
N ASP A 130 -3.70 7.15 2.04
CA ASP A 130 -3.73 8.20 1.01
C ASP A 130 -3.32 9.56 1.60
N MET A 131 -3.72 9.85 2.83
CA MET A 131 -3.35 11.09 3.52
C MET A 131 -1.83 11.17 3.75
N LEU A 132 -1.19 10.07 4.16
CA LEU A 132 0.27 10.03 4.34
C LEU A 132 1.02 10.23 3.02
N ASN A 133 0.53 9.63 1.93
CA ASN A 133 1.17 9.76 0.62
C ASN A 133 1.02 11.16 0.00
N HIS A 134 -0.01 11.92 0.37
CA HIS A 134 -0.21 13.29 -0.12
C HIS A 134 0.58 14.33 0.66
N TRP A 135 1.04 14.01 1.85
CA TRP A 135 1.75 14.98 2.69
C TRP A 135 3.20 15.22 2.27
N ASP A 136 3.83 14.27 1.59
CA ASP A 136 5.23 14.36 1.17
C ASP A 136 5.45 15.06 -0.19
N CYS A 137 4.37 15.43 -0.89
CA CYS A 137 4.42 16.20 -2.13
C CYS A 137 3.58 17.47 -1.99
N PRO A 138 4.11 18.57 -1.44
CA PRO A 138 3.47 19.86 -1.63
C PRO A 138 3.42 20.11 -3.13
N ASP A 139 2.21 20.27 -3.68
CA ASP A 139 1.99 20.56 -5.09
C ASP A 139 2.82 21.83 -5.45
N PRO A 140 3.83 21.75 -6.34
CA PRO A 140 4.69 22.89 -6.67
C PRO A 140 3.93 24.02 -7.36
N GLU A 141 2.65 23.85 -7.68
CA GLU A 141 1.83 24.86 -8.38
C GLU A 141 0.93 25.70 -7.49
N VAL A 142 0.83 25.46 -6.19
CA VAL A 142 0.09 26.36 -5.31
C VAL A 142 0.93 27.61 -5.05
N LYS A 143 0.89 28.55 -6.02
CA LYS A 143 1.40 29.91 -5.80
C LYS A 143 0.62 30.53 -4.64
N PRO A 144 1.31 31.09 -3.63
CA PRO A 144 0.62 31.75 -2.54
C PRO A 144 -0.22 32.89 -3.11
N VAL A 145 -1.52 32.85 -2.84
CA VAL A 145 -2.42 33.96 -3.14
C VAL A 145 -1.90 35.16 -2.36
N ARG A 146 -1.30 36.13 -3.07
CA ARG A 146 -0.94 37.43 -2.48
C ARG A 146 -2.24 38.04 -1.98
N SER A 147 -2.39 38.09 -0.66
CA SER A 147 -3.42 38.88 -0.02
C SER A 147 -3.26 40.30 -0.51
N ALA A 148 -4.22 40.78 -1.30
CA ALA A 148 -4.31 42.18 -1.67
C ALA A 148 -4.55 42.96 -0.40
N VAL A 149 -3.53 43.70 0.04
CA VAL A 149 -3.69 44.71 1.09
C VAL A 149 -4.55 45.81 0.49
N VAL A 150 -5.77 45.91 0.94
CA VAL A 150 -6.65 47.06 0.65
C VAL A 150 -6.21 48.18 1.59
N HIS A 151 -5.75 49.27 0.99
CA HIS A 151 -5.55 50.54 1.66
C HIS A 151 -6.90 51.29 1.74
#